data_abb5d8cf45334022df91884805a76ed2
#
_entry.id   abb5d8cf45334022df91884805a76ed2
#
_cell.length_a   1.000
_cell.length_b   1.000
_cell.length_c   1.000
_cell.angle_alpha   90.00
_cell.angle_beta   90.00
_cell.angle_gamma   90.00
#
_symmetry.space_group_name_H-M   'P 1'
#
loop_
_entity.id
_entity.type
_entity.pdbx_description
1 polymer ?
#
loop_
_entity_poly.entity_id
_entity_poly.type
_entity_poly.pdbx_seq_one_letter_code
_entity_poly.pdbx_strand_id
1 'polypeptide(L)'
;EGDFEEQQTETKEISDREKYDGRDDGIVTPVKDQGDTNLCWAYSSIAAAESSILKSGIDSTVTKDTLSLNPMAAAYRVFKRESDPLGNTDGDWQSVNYLMQSGDPLKIAKLYSMWWAPVSGNVVTTNPYENPSYRFENAIYIPENKSNPEEYIRSIKKAIAKYGAVTFQYNNARETLYYNPKNEHSSTLSPHACTIIGW
;
A
#
# COMPACT_ATOMS: atom_id res chain seq x y z
N GLU A 1 27.57 -5.10 -8.86
CA GLU A 1 27.51 -3.88 -9.73
C GLU A 1 26.60 -4.12 -10.95
N GLY A 2 26.72 -5.28 -11.65
CA GLY A 2 25.87 -5.57 -12.82
C GLY A 2 24.38 -5.57 -12.54
N ASP A 3 23.93 -6.20 -11.47
CA ASP A 3 22.51 -6.28 -11.11
C ASP A 3 21.87 -4.91 -10.81
N PHE A 4 22.68 -3.96 -10.30
CA PHE A 4 22.20 -2.61 -10.00
C PHE A 4 22.02 -1.77 -11.27
N GLU A 5 22.93 -1.89 -12.23
CA GLU A 5 22.84 -1.20 -13.52
C GLU A 5 21.66 -1.75 -14.37
N GLU A 6 21.45 -3.07 -14.34
CA GLU A 6 20.35 -3.72 -15.03
C GLU A 6 19.00 -3.29 -14.46
N GLN A 7 18.84 -3.24 -13.14
CA GLN A 7 17.62 -2.72 -12.48
C GLN A 7 17.36 -1.24 -12.79
N GLN A 8 18.39 -0.41 -12.87
CA GLN A 8 18.22 0.99 -13.25
C GLN A 8 17.77 1.15 -14.71
N THR A 9 18.31 0.34 -15.60
CA THR A 9 17.93 0.34 -17.02
C THR A 9 16.50 -0.10 -17.19
N GLU A 10 16.08 -1.23 -16.61
CA GLU A 10 14.70 -1.70 -16.65
C GLU A 10 13.72 -0.67 -16.06
N THR A 11 14.05 -0.08 -14.92
CA THR A 11 13.22 0.96 -14.29
C THR A 11 13.01 2.14 -15.21
N LYS A 12 14.06 2.60 -15.90
CA LYS A 12 13.97 3.70 -16.86
C LYS A 12 13.13 3.32 -18.05
N GLU A 13 13.36 2.16 -18.65
CA GLU A 13 12.60 1.69 -19.82
C GLU A 13 11.10 1.61 -19.53
N ILE A 14 10.70 1.09 -18.37
CA ILE A 14 9.30 1.03 -17.96
C ILE A 14 8.75 2.43 -17.72
N SER A 15 9.46 3.28 -16.96
CA SER A 15 8.96 4.61 -16.58
C SER A 15 8.83 5.58 -17.78
N ASP A 16 9.56 5.32 -18.86
CA ASP A 16 9.51 6.11 -20.09
C ASP A 16 8.41 5.65 -21.06
N ARG A 17 7.73 4.55 -20.79
CA ARG A 17 6.59 4.09 -21.63
C ARG A 17 5.44 5.09 -21.59
N GLU A 18 4.73 5.22 -22.69
CA GLU A 18 3.51 6.03 -22.78
C GLU A 18 2.39 5.45 -21.92
N LYS A 19 2.30 4.10 -21.86
CA LYS A 19 1.33 3.34 -21.09
C LYS A 19 2.00 2.17 -20.37
N TYR A 20 1.57 1.92 -19.14
CA TYR A 20 1.97 0.76 -18.34
C TYR A 20 0.82 0.26 -17.48
N ASP A 21 0.66 -1.04 -17.36
CA ASP A 21 -0.30 -1.70 -16.50
C ASP A 21 0.37 -2.88 -15.78
N GLY A 22 0.51 -2.81 -14.47
CA GLY A 22 1.13 -3.87 -13.66
C GLY A 22 0.41 -5.21 -13.69
N ARG A 23 -0.85 -5.24 -14.17
CA ARG A 23 -1.59 -6.50 -14.38
C ARG A 23 -1.00 -7.31 -15.51
N ASP A 24 -0.50 -6.64 -16.55
CA ASP A 24 0.12 -7.30 -17.72
C ASP A 24 1.44 -7.98 -17.29
N ASP A 25 2.15 -7.42 -16.34
CA ASP A 25 3.39 -7.99 -15.77
C ASP A 25 3.13 -9.02 -14.64
N GLY A 26 1.87 -9.28 -14.29
CA GLY A 26 1.51 -10.25 -13.25
C GLY A 26 1.86 -9.80 -11.81
N ILE A 27 2.09 -8.51 -11.59
CA ILE A 27 2.48 -7.95 -10.27
C ILE A 27 1.32 -7.34 -9.48
N VAL A 28 0.08 -7.57 -9.91
CA VAL A 28 -1.12 -7.06 -9.24
C VAL A 28 -2.02 -8.23 -8.85
N THR A 29 -2.27 -8.38 -7.56
CA THR A 29 -3.20 -9.37 -7.02
C THR A 29 -4.66 -8.99 -7.31
N PRO A 30 -5.62 -9.92 -7.22
CA PRO A 30 -7.04 -9.59 -7.35
C PRO A 30 -7.47 -8.50 -6.39
N VAL A 31 -8.38 -7.65 -6.86
CA VAL A 31 -8.95 -6.55 -6.05
C VAL A 31 -9.67 -7.13 -4.84
N LYS A 32 -9.36 -6.57 -3.66
CA LYS A 32 -10.02 -6.90 -2.41
C LYS A 32 -11.10 -5.87 -2.10
N ASP A 33 -12.28 -6.34 -1.71
CA ASP A 33 -13.37 -5.49 -1.27
C ASP A 33 -13.26 -5.20 0.23
N GLN A 34 -13.25 -3.93 0.62
CA GLN A 34 -13.24 -3.51 2.02
C GLN A 34 -14.61 -3.57 2.68
N GLY A 35 -15.70 -3.73 1.91
CA GLY A 35 -17.07 -3.65 2.40
C GLY A 35 -17.38 -2.31 3.08
N ASP A 36 -18.27 -2.35 4.06
CA ASP A 36 -18.72 -1.17 4.83
C ASP A 36 -17.72 -0.73 5.92
N THR A 37 -16.41 -0.81 5.64
CA THR A 37 -15.36 -0.42 6.59
C THR A 37 -14.67 0.88 6.18
N ASN A 38 -13.96 1.51 7.12
CA ASN A 38 -13.13 2.68 6.84
C ASN A 38 -11.64 2.29 6.62
N LEU A 39 -11.38 1.09 6.11
CA LEU A 39 -10.03 0.51 6.01
C LEU A 39 -9.34 0.70 4.65
N CYS A 40 -9.81 1.61 3.79
CA CYS A 40 -9.19 1.85 2.48
C CYS A 40 -7.66 2.04 2.56
N TRP A 41 -7.18 2.71 3.59
CA TRP A 41 -5.76 2.92 3.87
C TRP A 41 -4.97 1.63 4.12
N ALA A 42 -5.57 0.65 4.78
CA ALA A 42 -4.96 -0.66 5.00
C ALA A 42 -5.00 -1.51 3.72
N TYR A 43 -6.15 -1.52 3.03
CA TYR A 43 -6.31 -2.26 1.78
C TYR A 43 -5.34 -1.78 0.70
N SER A 44 -5.22 -0.46 0.51
CA SER A 44 -4.28 0.10 -0.47
C SER A 44 -2.81 -0.19 -0.11
N SER A 45 -2.45 -0.10 1.18
CA SER A 45 -1.09 -0.42 1.63
C SER A 45 -0.73 -1.88 1.43
N ILE A 46 -1.67 -2.79 1.71
CA ILE A 46 -1.47 -4.22 1.51
C ILE A 46 -1.37 -4.56 0.02
N ALA A 47 -2.20 -3.95 -0.83
CA ALA A 47 -2.08 -4.14 -2.29
C ALA A 47 -0.71 -3.67 -2.82
N ALA A 48 -0.19 -2.55 -2.33
CA ALA A 48 1.16 -2.10 -2.67
C ALA A 48 2.26 -3.06 -2.17
N ALA A 49 2.11 -3.61 -0.95
CA ALA A 49 3.04 -4.60 -0.42
C ALA A 49 3.03 -5.91 -1.23
N GLU A 50 1.85 -6.42 -1.59
CA GLU A 50 1.73 -7.60 -2.46
C GLU A 50 2.38 -7.37 -3.82
N SER A 51 2.15 -6.21 -4.43
CA SER A 51 2.77 -5.85 -5.70
C SER A 51 4.30 -5.78 -5.59
N SER A 52 4.82 -5.26 -4.48
CA SER A 52 6.27 -5.21 -4.24
C SER A 52 6.89 -6.60 -4.07
N ILE A 53 6.21 -7.53 -3.40
CA ILE A 53 6.64 -8.92 -3.25
C ILE A 53 6.72 -9.59 -4.63
N LEU A 54 5.66 -9.45 -5.45
CA LEU A 54 5.61 -10.03 -6.79
C LEU A 54 6.66 -9.41 -7.73
N LYS A 55 6.83 -8.08 -7.68
CA LYS A 55 7.82 -7.37 -8.51
C LYS A 55 9.25 -7.75 -8.15
N SER A 56 9.55 -7.93 -6.87
CA SER A 56 10.89 -8.29 -6.41
C SER A 56 11.28 -9.74 -6.68
N GLY A 57 10.29 -10.62 -6.90
CA GLY A 57 10.52 -12.06 -7.06
C GLY A 57 11.15 -12.74 -5.84
N ILE A 58 11.08 -12.10 -4.66
CA ILE A 58 11.72 -12.61 -3.43
C ILE A 58 11.15 -13.98 -3.00
N ASP A 59 9.95 -14.27 -3.40
CA ASP A 59 9.28 -15.55 -3.15
C ASP A 59 8.76 -16.13 -4.46
N SER A 60 9.53 -17.04 -5.03
CA SER A 60 9.17 -17.73 -6.29
C SER A 60 8.01 -18.71 -6.16
N THR A 61 7.53 -18.97 -4.96
CA THR A 61 6.42 -19.91 -4.71
C THR A 61 5.05 -19.26 -4.80
N VAL A 62 4.99 -17.93 -4.80
CA VAL A 62 3.75 -17.16 -4.90
C VAL A 62 3.56 -16.53 -6.27
N THR A 63 2.31 -16.37 -6.64
CA THR A 63 1.87 -15.67 -7.86
C THR A 63 0.83 -14.63 -7.51
N LYS A 64 0.44 -13.78 -8.46
CA LYS A 64 -0.67 -12.84 -8.27
C LYS A 64 -1.97 -13.51 -7.81
N ASP A 65 -2.18 -14.79 -8.15
CA ASP A 65 -3.41 -15.52 -7.83
C ASP A 65 -3.34 -16.27 -6.49
N THR A 66 -2.14 -16.47 -5.95
CA THR A 66 -1.92 -17.21 -4.68
C THR A 66 -1.49 -16.30 -3.52
N LEU A 67 -0.86 -15.16 -3.82
CA LEU A 67 -0.47 -14.19 -2.78
C LEU A 67 -1.70 -13.44 -2.26
N SER A 68 -1.99 -13.58 -0.98
CA SER A 68 -3.07 -12.85 -0.33
C SER A 68 -2.69 -12.49 1.10
N LEU A 69 -2.23 -11.25 1.29
CA LEU A 69 -1.99 -10.68 2.61
C LEU A 69 -3.29 -10.10 3.18
N ASN A 70 -3.38 -10.03 4.50
CA ASN A 70 -4.59 -9.65 5.21
C ASN A 70 -4.59 -8.17 5.63
N PRO A 71 -5.35 -7.28 4.96
CA PRO A 71 -5.43 -5.87 5.32
C PRO A 71 -6.16 -5.65 6.65
N MET A 72 -7.12 -6.49 7.00
CA MET A 72 -7.83 -6.39 8.27
C MET A 72 -6.93 -6.71 9.46
N ALA A 73 -6.03 -7.69 9.32
CA ALA A 73 -5.04 -8.00 10.34
C ALA A 73 -4.06 -6.83 10.53
N ALA A 74 -3.62 -6.19 9.44
CA ALA A 74 -2.78 -5.01 9.51
C ALA A 74 -3.48 -3.85 10.24
N ALA A 75 -4.73 -3.54 9.89
CA ALA A 75 -5.53 -2.53 10.55
C ALA A 75 -5.80 -2.86 12.02
N TYR A 76 -6.14 -4.12 12.33
CA TYR A 76 -6.33 -4.58 13.69
C TYR A 76 -5.09 -4.31 14.55
N ARG A 77 -3.93 -4.69 14.07
CA ARG A 77 -2.66 -4.50 14.80
C ARG A 77 -2.29 -3.04 15.01
N VAL A 78 -2.69 -2.13 14.14
CA VAL A 78 -2.48 -0.69 14.34
C VAL A 78 -3.20 -0.20 15.58
N PHE A 79 -4.41 -0.70 15.88
CA PHE A 79 -5.26 -0.20 16.94
C PHE A 79 -5.37 -1.12 18.16
N LYS A 80 -5.13 -2.42 17.99
CA LYS A 80 -5.43 -3.45 18.99
C LYS A 80 -4.22 -4.26 19.44
N ARG A 81 -3.01 -3.87 19.06
CA ARG A 81 -1.83 -4.57 19.55
C ARG A 81 -1.70 -4.39 21.07
N GLU A 82 -1.48 -5.48 21.78
CA GLU A 82 -1.32 -5.48 23.22
C GLU A 82 0.12 -5.08 23.64
N SER A 83 1.09 -5.51 22.83
CA SER A 83 2.50 -5.14 23.01
C SER A 83 3.24 -5.24 21.69
N ASP A 84 4.36 -4.57 21.57
CA ASP A 84 5.32 -4.79 20.51
C ASP A 84 6.71 -5.12 21.10
N PRO A 85 7.66 -5.65 20.27
CA PRO A 85 8.97 -6.05 20.74
C PRO A 85 9.79 -4.94 21.41
N LEU A 86 9.45 -3.68 21.16
CA LEU A 86 10.11 -2.51 21.69
C LEU A 86 9.38 -1.90 22.90
N GLY A 87 8.30 -2.58 23.37
CA GLY A 87 7.48 -2.09 24.48
C GLY A 87 6.68 -0.82 24.17
N ASN A 88 6.45 -0.53 22.88
CA ASN A 88 5.69 0.66 22.47
C ASN A 88 4.19 0.41 22.67
N THR A 89 3.56 1.23 23.48
CA THR A 89 2.13 1.15 23.82
C THR A 89 1.23 2.02 22.93
N ASP A 90 1.80 2.78 22.00
CA ASP A 90 1.04 3.58 21.05
C ASP A 90 0.09 2.70 20.24
N GLY A 91 -1.20 2.92 20.37
CA GLY A 91 -2.22 2.21 19.61
C GLY A 91 -2.92 1.07 20.37
N ASP A 92 -2.73 0.95 21.69
CA ASP A 92 -3.60 0.09 22.51
C ASP A 92 -4.95 0.76 22.74
N TRP A 93 -5.78 0.70 21.74
CA TRP A 93 -7.11 1.27 21.72
C TRP A 93 -8.16 0.16 21.76
N GLN A 94 -8.15 -0.61 22.85
CA GLN A 94 -8.99 -1.82 23.02
C GLN A 94 -10.49 -1.55 22.85
N SER A 95 -10.96 -0.35 23.22
CA SER A 95 -12.36 0.05 23.10
C SER A 95 -12.79 0.45 21.70
N VAL A 96 -11.84 0.64 20.78
CA VAL A 96 -12.10 1.17 19.44
C VAL A 96 -12.61 0.07 18.50
N ASN A 97 -13.67 0.34 17.76
CA ASN A 97 -14.04 -0.48 16.60
C ASN A 97 -13.08 -0.17 15.45
N TYR A 98 -12.03 -0.96 15.30
CA TYR A 98 -10.97 -0.74 14.31
C TYR A 98 -11.47 -0.75 12.85
N LEU A 99 -12.56 -1.46 12.57
CA LEU A 99 -13.14 -1.52 11.22
C LEU A 99 -13.66 -0.16 10.74
N MET A 100 -14.04 0.69 11.69
CA MET A 100 -14.60 2.02 11.43
C MET A 100 -13.56 3.14 11.60
N GLN A 101 -12.30 2.80 11.88
CA GLN A 101 -11.27 3.80 12.09
C GLN A 101 -10.60 4.20 10.78
N SER A 102 -10.64 5.49 10.49
CA SER A 102 -9.84 6.08 9.42
C SER A 102 -8.36 5.99 9.76
N GLY A 103 -7.55 5.88 8.75
CA GLY A 103 -6.10 5.75 8.89
C GLY A 103 -5.36 6.36 7.71
N ASP A 104 -4.06 6.11 7.74
CA ASP A 104 -3.10 6.59 6.77
C ASP A 104 -2.17 5.42 6.41
N PRO A 105 -1.78 5.22 5.15
CA PRO A 105 -0.78 4.21 4.77
C PRO A 105 0.52 4.28 5.59
N LEU A 106 0.92 5.46 6.07
CA LEU A 106 2.08 5.60 6.95
C LEU A 106 1.92 4.86 8.28
N LYS A 107 0.70 4.64 8.78
CA LYS A 107 0.46 3.82 9.98
C LYS A 107 0.87 2.37 9.75
N ILE A 108 0.65 1.83 8.54
CA ILE A 108 1.10 0.48 8.18
C ILE A 108 2.62 0.43 8.07
N ALA A 109 3.23 1.43 7.43
CA ALA A 109 4.69 1.52 7.37
C ALA A 109 5.32 1.60 8.77
N LYS A 110 4.75 2.43 9.66
CA LYS A 110 5.17 2.50 11.07
C LYS A 110 5.00 1.17 11.79
N LEU A 111 3.86 0.50 11.64
CA LEU A 111 3.59 -0.81 12.23
C LEU A 111 4.67 -1.84 11.81
N TYR A 112 4.94 -1.93 10.53
CA TYR A 112 5.90 -2.90 10.01
C TYR A 112 7.35 -2.56 10.34
N SER A 113 7.69 -1.27 10.50
CA SER A 113 9.01 -0.85 10.99
C SER A 113 9.24 -1.23 12.45
N MET A 114 8.20 -1.51 13.22
CA MET A 114 8.25 -2.03 14.58
C MET A 114 8.24 -3.57 14.65
N TRP A 115 8.69 -4.24 13.60
CA TRP A 115 8.81 -5.70 13.51
C TRP A 115 7.47 -6.47 13.39
N TRP A 116 6.36 -5.78 13.19
CA TRP A 116 5.12 -6.42 12.83
C TRP A 116 5.15 -6.79 11.34
N ALA A 117 5.07 -8.09 11.05
CA ALA A 117 5.09 -8.56 9.67
C ALA A 117 3.68 -8.64 9.08
N PRO A 118 3.52 -8.49 7.76
CA PRO A 118 2.27 -8.84 7.11
C PRO A 118 1.99 -10.32 7.25
N VAL A 119 0.72 -10.69 7.37
CA VAL A 119 0.27 -12.08 7.49
C VAL A 119 -0.67 -12.46 6.36
N SER A 120 -0.65 -13.72 5.98
CA SER A 120 -1.55 -14.32 5.01
C SER A 120 -2.79 -14.92 5.69
N GLY A 121 -3.84 -15.14 4.90
CA GLY A 121 -5.09 -15.77 5.36
C GLY A 121 -5.99 -14.83 6.15
N ASN A 122 -7.00 -15.41 6.81
CA ASN A 122 -8.08 -14.67 7.46
C ASN A 122 -7.88 -14.50 8.98
N VAL A 123 -6.70 -14.81 9.48
CA VAL A 123 -6.41 -14.73 10.92
C VAL A 123 -6.09 -13.30 11.31
N VAL A 124 -6.83 -12.76 12.28
CA VAL A 124 -6.56 -11.47 12.91
C VAL A 124 -5.98 -11.77 14.30
N THR A 125 -4.71 -11.44 14.50
CA THR A 125 -4.00 -11.73 15.74
C THR A 125 -3.21 -10.54 16.25
N THR A 126 -3.10 -10.43 17.57
CA THR A 126 -2.24 -9.45 18.25
C THR A 126 -0.80 -9.93 18.40
N ASN A 127 -0.53 -11.21 18.13
CA ASN A 127 0.83 -11.74 18.22
C ASN A 127 1.68 -11.34 17.00
N PRO A 128 2.76 -10.56 17.15
CA PRO A 128 3.60 -10.12 16.04
C PRO A 128 4.39 -11.26 15.39
N TYR A 129 4.59 -12.37 16.11
CA TYR A 129 5.38 -13.53 15.66
C TYR A 129 4.54 -14.62 15.02
N GLU A 130 3.22 -14.48 15.04
CA GLU A 130 2.33 -15.48 14.49
C GLU A 130 2.26 -15.35 12.97
N ASN A 131 2.73 -16.40 12.29
CA ASN A 131 2.74 -16.51 10.81
C ASN A 131 3.32 -15.29 10.08
N PRO A 132 4.53 -14.81 10.42
CA PRO A 132 5.17 -13.77 9.62
C PRO A 132 5.47 -14.32 8.24
N SER A 133 4.85 -13.76 7.20
CA SER A 133 5.08 -14.21 5.82
C SER A 133 6.27 -13.50 5.19
N TYR A 134 6.45 -12.22 5.49
CA TYR A 134 7.47 -11.38 4.86
C TYR A 134 8.06 -10.38 5.85
N ARG A 135 9.28 -9.94 5.56
CA ARG A 135 9.97 -8.90 6.32
C ARG A 135 9.80 -7.56 5.61
N PHE A 136 9.49 -6.53 6.37
CA PHE A 136 9.49 -5.14 5.89
C PHE A 136 10.92 -4.60 5.87
N GLU A 137 11.35 -4.03 4.76
CA GLU A 137 12.65 -3.40 4.61
C GLU A 137 12.57 -1.88 4.75
N ASN A 138 11.71 -1.25 3.95
CA ASN A 138 11.53 0.19 3.98
C ASN A 138 10.18 0.63 3.40
N ALA A 139 9.87 1.92 3.56
CA ALA A 139 8.82 2.62 2.82
C ALA A 139 9.39 3.91 2.24
N ILE A 140 8.96 4.25 1.04
CA ILE A 140 9.36 5.48 0.37
C ILE A 140 8.16 6.40 0.29
N TYR A 141 8.32 7.60 0.85
CA TYR A 141 7.34 8.66 0.72
C TYR A 141 7.71 9.56 -0.46
N ILE A 142 6.77 9.76 -1.39
CA ILE A 142 6.91 10.65 -2.53
C ILE A 142 6.08 11.91 -2.23
N PRO A 143 6.72 13.03 -1.85
CA PRO A 143 5.98 14.25 -1.53
C PRO A 143 5.36 14.84 -2.79
N GLU A 144 4.12 15.35 -2.67
CA GLU A 144 3.47 16.09 -3.75
C GLU A 144 4.32 17.33 -4.12
N ASN A 145 4.59 17.49 -5.41
CA ASN A 145 5.29 18.66 -5.94
C ASN A 145 4.35 19.49 -6.83
N LYS A 146 3.63 20.42 -6.21
CA LYS A 146 2.70 21.32 -6.92
C LYS A 146 3.41 22.30 -7.87
N SER A 147 4.67 22.60 -7.59
CA SER A 147 5.47 23.50 -8.43
C SER A 147 5.99 22.81 -9.70
N ASN A 148 6.11 21.50 -9.68
CA ASN A 148 6.54 20.69 -10.82
C ASN A 148 5.74 19.38 -10.88
N PRO A 149 4.48 19.40 -11.35
CA PRO A 149 3.63 18.20 -11.43
C PRO A 149 4.20 17.11 -12.33
N GLU A 150 4.91 17.47 -13.39
CA GLU A 150 5.51 16.50 -14.32
C GLU A 150 6.61 15.67 -13.63
N GLU A 151 7.45 16.31 -12.83
CA GLU A 151 8.47 15.63 -12.06
C GLU A 151 7.85 14.73 -10.98
N TYR A 152 6.77 15.18 -10.34
CA TYR A 152 6.02 14.39 -9.39
C TYR A 152 5.46 13.13 -10.04
N ILE A 153 4.78 13.26 -11.19
CA ILE A 153 4.26 12.11 -11.97
C ILE A 153 5.40 11.17 -12.38
N ARG A 154 6.53 11.72 -12.84
CA ARG A 154 7.70 10.91 -13.19
C ARG A 154 8.26 10.13 -12.00
N SER A 155 8.25 10.72 -10.81
CA SER A 155 8.68 10.04 -9.58
C SER A 155 7.76 8.88 -9.22
N ILE A 156 6.44 9.04 -9.40
CA ILE A 156 5.46 7.96 -9.21
C ILE A 156 5.69 6.84 -10.22
N LYS A 157 5.85 7.17 -11.52
CA LYS A 157 6.14 6.18 -12.57
C LYS A 157 7.40 5.37 -12.27
N LYS A 158 8.49 6.04 -11.84
CA LYS A 158 9.73 5.37 -11.43
C LYS A 158 9.53 4.46 -10.22
N ALA A 159 8.74 4.89 -9.24
CA ALA A 159 8.45 4.07 -8.08
C ALA A 159 7.67 2.80 -8.46
N ILE A 160 6.65 2.93 -9.32
CA ILE A 160 5.89 1.78 -9.83
C ILE A 160 6.79 0.84 -10.63
N ALA A 161 7.62 1.38 -11.53
CA ALA A 161 8.54 0.59 -12.34
C ALA A 161 9.54 -0.21 -11.50
N LYS A 162 10.02 0.37 -10.39
CA LYS A 162 11.05 -0.23 -9.55
C LYS A 162 10.49 -1.14 -8.46
N TYR A 163 9.42 -0.73 -7.79
CA TYR A 163 8.95 -1.36 -6.57
C TYR A 163 7.58 -2.02 -6.70
N GLY A 164 6.88 -1.80 -7.80
CA GLY A 164 5.48 -2.20 -7.98
C GLY A 164 4.51 -1.08 -7.61
N ALA A 165 3.26 -1.45 -7.34
CA ALA A 165 2.17 -0.50 -7.12
C ALA A 165 2.44 0.48 -5.97
N VAL A 166 1.86 1.68 -6.07
CA VAL A 166 2.04 2.78 -5.11
C VAL A 166 0.69 3.12 -4.48
N THR A 167 0.64 3.14 -3.16
CA THR A 167 -0.55 3.64 -2.44
C THR A 167 -0.58 5.16 -2.44
N PHE A 168 -1.77 5.75 -2.57
CA PHE A 168 -1.98 7.18 -2.51
C PHE A 168 -3.29 7.53 -1.80
N GLN A 169 -3.37 8.76 -1.31
CA GLN A 169 -4.59 9.29 -0.72
C GLN A 169 -5.08 10.48 -1.53
N TYR A 170 -6.39 10.62 -1.63
CA TYR A 170 -7.04 11.75 -2.28
C TYR A 170 -8.37 12.07 -1.59
N ASN A 171 -8.87 13.26 -1.82
CA ASN A 171 -10.20 13.64 -1.37
C ASN A 171 -11.23 13.21 -2.39
N ASN A 172 -12.09 12.27 -2.00
CA ASN A 172 -13.14 11.75 -2.84
C ASN A 172 -14.44 12.56 -2.64
N ALA A 173 -14.98 13.11 -3.72
CA ALA A 173 -16.33 13.65 -3.73
C ALA A 173 -17.31 12.48 -3.94
N ARG A 174 -18.06 12.12 -2.90
CA ARG A 174 -18.98 10.97 -2.91
C ARG A 174 -20.00 10.94 -4.05
N GLU A 175 -20.23 12.09 -4.69
CA GLU A 175 -21.27 12.26 -5.71
C GLU A 175 -20.75 12.19 -7.15
N THR A 176 -19.44 12.08 -7.36
CA THR A 176 -18.87 12.09 -8.72
C THR A 176 -18.22 10.75 -9.05
N LEU A 177 -18.87 10.00 -9.93
CA LEU A 177 -18.30 8.84 -10.61
C LEU A 177 -17.25 9.23 -11.68
N TYR A 178 -17.01 10.52 -11.87
CA TYR A 178 -16.18 11.05 -12.94
C TYR A 178 -15.07 11.95 -12.40
N TYR A 179 -13.96 11.97 -13.14
CA TYR A 179 -12.85 12.89 -12.91
C TYR A 179 -13.34 14.34 -12.87
N ASN A 180 -13.03 15.06 -11.78
CA ASN A 180 -13.32 16.47 -11.60
C ASN A 180 -12.08 17.34 -11.89
N PRO A 181 -11.92 17.82 -13.15
CA PRO A 181 -10.73 18.60 -13.54
C PRO A 181 -10.69 20.00 -12.92
N LYS A 182 -11.81 20.49 -12.41
CA LYS A 182 -11.90 21.84 -11.84
C LYS A 182 -11.52 21.89 -10.36
N ASN A 183 -11.27 20.71 -9.75
CA ASN A 183 -10.90 20.60 -8.34
C ASN A 183 -11.85 21.40 -7.40
N GLU A 184 -13.14 21.43 -7.74
CA GLU A 184 -14.15 22.12 -6.96
C GLU A 184 -14.33 21.36 -5.64
N HIS A 185 -14.02 22.03 -4.55
CA HIS A 185 -14.13 21.47 -3.21
C HIS A 185 -15.63 21.40 -2.83
N SER A 186 -16.18 20.20 -2.84
CA SER A 186 -17.43 19.94 -2.15
C SER A 186 -17.16 19.86 -0.65
N SER A 187 -18.06 20.42 0.16
CA SER A 187 -18.04 20.28 1.63
C SER A 187 -18.21 18.82 2.10
N THR A 188 -18.46 17.90 1.19
CA THR A 188 -18.69 16.46 1.41
C THR A 188 -17.47 15.59 1.04
N LEU A 189 -16.28 16.18 0.85
CA LEU A 189 -15.08 15.42 0.54
C LEU A 189 -14.70 14.50 1.69
N SER A 190 -14.48 13.24 1.37
CA SER A 190 -13.99 12.22 2.31
C SER A 190 -12.63 11.75 1.84
N PRO A 191 -11.61 11.71 2.72
CA PRO A 191 -10.32 11.11 2.38
C PRO A 191 -10.52 9.65 1.97
N HIS A 192 -9.89 9.25 0.88
CA HIS A 192 -9.90 7.87 0.40
C HIS A 192 -8.49 7.45 -0.01
N ALA A 193 -8.16 6.20 0.20
CA ALA A 193 -6.88 5.63 -0.19
C ALA A 193 -7.10 4.56 -1.27
N CYS A 194 -6.29 4.62 -2.31
CA CYS A 194 -6.26 3.69 -3.42
C CYS A 194 -4.83 3.31 -3.79
N THR A 195 -4.72 2.43 -4.77
CA THR A 195 -3.42 1.94 -5.26
C THR A 195 -3.29 2.25 -6.75
N ILE A 196 -2.21 2.91 -7.13
CA ILE A 196 -1.85 3.15 -8.52
C ILE A 196 -1.05 1.94 -9.00
N ILE A 197 -1.54 1.30 -10.05
CA ILE A 197 -0.95 0.07 -10.63
C ILE A 197 -0.35 0.30 -12.02
N GLY A 198 -0.49 1.52 -12.56
CA GLY A 198 -0.04 1.86 -13.91
C GLY A 198 -0.43 3.28 -14.32
N TRP A 199 -0.24 3.57 -15.59
CA TRP A 199 -0.59 4.88 -16.21
C TRP A 199 -0.96 4.73 -17.68
#